data_91d9764c1aedf51c8bec3ab2587d626c
#
_entry.id   91d9764c1aedf51c8bec3ab2587d626c
#
_cell.length_a   1.000
_cell.length_b   1.000
_cell.length_c   1.000
_cell.angle_alpha   90.00
_cell.angle_beta   90.00
_cell.angle_gamma   90.00
#
_symmetry.space_group_name_H-M   'P 1'
#
loop_
_entity.id
_entity.type
_entity.pdbx_description
1 polymer ?
#
loop_
_entity_poly.entity_id
_entity_poly.type
_entity_poly.pdbx_seq_one_letter_code
_entity_poly.pdbx_strand_id
1 'polypeptide(L)'
;PGVSTSATLRVGNTALTGQVRGVGQQYFQVKGVRLAEGQAFNAEAVTRYAQEVVIDPNTRQKLFGSGNALGEVILVNNLPVRVIGVTEEQKSVFGNSETLNLWIPYTTAMGRLLGRDYLNSITVRISDSVSTQAAETALVKLMTQRHGTRDFFVMNSDSIRQTVESTTATMTLLVSMIAVI
;
A
#
# COMPACT_ATOMS: atom_id res chain seq x y z
N PRO A 1 -3.28 -9.16 -4.65
CA PRO A 1 -4.59 -8.55 -4.55
C PRO A 1 -4.56 -7.31 -3.67
N GLY A 2 -5.40 -6.31 -3.99
CA GLY A 2 -5.50 -5.08 -3.23
C GLY A 2 -6.88 -4.46 -3.31
N VAL A 3 -7.37 -3.99 -2.16
CA VAL A 3 -8.53 -3.12 -2.02
C VAL A 3 -8.12 -1.94 -1.15
N SER A 4 -8.76 -0.79 -1.31
CA SER A 4 -8.47 0.39 -0.49
C SER A 4 -9.73 1.17 -0.19
N THR A 5 -9.75 1.78 0.97
CA THR A 5 -10.80 2.67 1.43
C THR A 5 -10.27 3.64 2.47
N SER A 6 -10.94 4.76 2.62
CA SER A 6 -10.76 5.64 3.78
C SER A 6 -11.65 5.16 4.92
N ALA A 7 -11.16 5.20 6.14
CA ALA A 7 -11.90 4.80 7.32
C ALA A 7 -11.56 5.69 8.52
N THR A 8 -12.47 5.77 9.48
CA THR A 8 -12.22 6.38 10.77
C THR A 8 -11.47 5.38 11.66
N LEU A 9 -10.32 5.81 12.17
CA LEU A 9 -9.46 5.06 13.08
C LEU A 9 -9.69 5.58 14.49
N ARG A 10 -10.08 4.70 15.42
CA ARG A 10 -10.34 5.08 16.79
C ARG A 10 -9.52 4.24 17.78
N VAL A 11 -8.84 4.94 18.68
CA VAL A 11 -8.17 4.36 19.85
C VAL A 11 -8.51 5.24 21.04
N GLY A 12 -9.20 4.68 22.04
CA GLY A 12 -9.70 5.46 23.18
C GLY A 12 -10.57 6.64 22.74
N ASN A 13 -10.16 7.85 23.12
CA ASN A 13 -10.86 9.09 22.76
C ASN A 13 -10.34 9.74 21.47
N THR A 14 -9.33 9.17 20.84
CA THR A 14 -8.74 9.68 19.59
C THR A 14 -9.46 9.06 18.39
N ALA A 15 -9.94 9.91 17.48
CA ALA A 15 -10.56 9.50 16.22
C ALA A 15 -9.93 10.28 15.07
N LEU A 16 -9.32 9.59 14.12
CA LEU A 16 -8.63 10.17 12.97
C LEU A 16 -9.07 9.44 11.69
N THR A 17 -8.91 10.09 10.55
CA THR A 17 -9.14 9.45 9.24
C THR A 17 -7.84 8.88 8.70
N GLY A 18 -7.88 7.63 8.22
CA GLY A 18 -6.74 6.97 7.61
C GLY A 18 -7.12 6.19 6.36
N GLN A 19 -6.08 5.79 5.61
CA GLN A 19 -6.20 4.93 4.44
C GLN A 19 -6.00 3.48 4.86
N VAL A 20 -7.02 2.66 4.66
CA VAL A 20 -6.98 1.23 4.93
C VAL A 20 -6.82 0.48 3.63
N ARG A 21 -5.78 -0.34 3.57
CA ARG A 21 -5.45 -1.17 2.41
C ARG A 21 -5.60 -2.64 2.78
N GLY A 22 -6.52 -3.31 2.14
CA GLY A 22 -6.63 -4.77 2.18
C GLY A 22 -5.66 -5.38 1.18
N VAL A 23 -4.69 -6.15 1.65
CA VAL A 23 -3.59 -6.68 0.83
C VAL A 23 -3.36 -8.17 1.09
N GLY A 24 -2.66 -8.86 0.19
CA GLY A 24 -2.24 -10.25 0.37
C GLY A 24 -0.99 -10.36 1.24
N GLN A 25 -0.71 -11.56 1.75
CA GLN A 25 0.44 -11.84 2.62
C GLN A 25 1.80 -11.49 2.00
N GLN A 26 1.91 -11.52 0.69
CA GLN A 26 3.16 -11.21 -0.02
C GLN A 26 3.35 -9.71 -0.30
N TYR A 27 2.38 -8.86 0.06
CA TYR A 27 2.39 -7.44 -0.30
C TYR A 27 3.67 -6.73 0.15
N PHE A 28 4.06 -6.92 1.41
CA PHE A 28 5.23 -6.24 1.98
C PHE A 28 6.52 -6.63 1.24
N GLN A 29 6.68 -7.91 0.92
CA GLN A 29 7.81 -8.42 0.13
C GLN A 29 7.78 -7.88 -1.31
N VAL A 30 6.61 -7.90 -1.97
CA VAL A 30 6.43 -7.45 -3.36
C VAL A 30 6.72 -5.96 -3.49
N LYS A 31 6.28 -5.16 -2.51
CA LYS A 31 6.50 -3.71 -2.46
C LYS A 31 7.86 -3.30 -1.87
N GLY A 32 8.63 -4.24 -1.31
CA GLY A 32 9.87 -3.93 -0.62
C GLY A 32 9.67 -3.16 0.68
N VAL A 33 8.49 -3.25 1.29
CA VAL A 33 8.17 -2.61 2.57
C VAL A 33 8.73 -3.45 3.70
N ARG A 34 9.61 -2.87 4.52
CA ARG A 34 10.16 -3.52 5.70
C ARG A 34 9.34 -3.19 6.94
N LEU A 35 9.43 -4.08 7.91
CA LEU A 35 8.83 -3.88 9.24
C LEU A 35 9.92 -3.45 10.22
N ALA A 36 9.64 -2.38 10.97
CA ALA A 36 10.49 -1.93 12.08
C ALA A 36 10.22 -2.75 13.34
N GLU A 37 8.95 -3.14 13.55
CA GLU A 37 8.51 -3.89 14.74
C GLU A 37 7.47 -4.94 14.35
N GLY A 38 7.44 -6.06 15.07
CA GLY A 38 6.43 -7.10 14.89
C GLY A 38 6.59 -7.92 13.61
N GLN A 39 5.47 -8.32 13.03
CA GLN A 39 5.43 -9.18 11.85
C GLN A 39 4.28 -8.82 10.91
N ALA A 40 4.38 -9.25 9.65
CA ALA A 40 3.29 -9.20 8.69
C ALA A 40 2.33 -10.38 8.92
N PHE A 41 1.07 -10.23 8.49
CA PHE A 41 0.13 -11.33 8.49
C PHE A 41 0.50 -12.39 7.41
N ASN A 42 0.23 -13.65 7.74
CA ASN A 42 0.56 -14.80 6.90
C ASN A 42 -0.65 -15.26 6.04
N ALA A 43 -0.47 -16.34 5.27
CA ALA A 43 -1.52 -16.93 4.44
C ALA A 43 -2.73 -17.40 5.25
N GLU A 44 -2.51 -17.92 6.45
CA GLU A 44 -3.58 -18.35 7.36
C GLU A 44 -4.44 -17.17 7.81
N ALA A 45 -3.82 -16.04 8.17
CA ALA A 45 -4.53 -14.82 8.53
C ALA A 45 -5.43 -14.33 7.39
N VAL A 46 -4.95 -14.43 6.13
CA VAL A 46 -5.77 -14.10 4.95
C VAL A 46 -6.95 -15.08 4.83
N THR A 47 -6.72 -16.38 4.96
CA THR A 47 -7.76 -17.40 4.79
C THR A 47 -8.86 -17.31 5.85
N ARG A 48 -8.50 -17.03 7.11
CA ARG A 48 -9.46 -16.95 8.23
C ARG A 48 -10.05 -15.58 8.48
N TYR A 49 -9.84 -14.61 7.57
CA TYR A 49 -10.33 -13.23 7.74
C TYR A 49 -9.85 -12.59 9.05
N ALA A 50 -8.55 -12.74 9.35
CA ALA A 50 -8.00 -12.29 10.62
C ALA A 50 -8.14 -10.77 10.79
N GLN A 51 -8.49 -10.35 12.00
CA GLN A 51 -8.57 -8.95 12.41
C GLN A 51 -7.21 -8.46 12.90
N GLU A 52 -6.23 -8.53 12.00
CA GLU A 52 -4.84 -8.15 12.21
C GLU A 52 -4.50 -6.95 11.33
N VAL A 53 -3.70 -6.03 11.86
CA VAL A 53 -3.30 -4.82 11.13
C VAL A 53 -1.80 -4.55 11.28
N VAL A 54 -1.18 -4.16 10.18
CA VAL A 54 0.13 -3.52 10.16
C VAL A 54 -0.09 -2.02 9.93
N ILE A 55 0.64 -1.18 10.65
CA ILE A 55 0.50 0.28 10.58
C ILE A 55 1.82 0.94 10.18
N ASP A 56 1.76 2.15 9.66
CA ASP A 56 2.96 2.96 9.42
C ASP A 56 3.40 3.72 10.69
N PRO A 57 4.65 4.25 10.73
CA PRO A 57 5.14 5.01 11.87
C PRO A 57 4.30 6.24 12.19
N ASN A 58 3.73 6.89 11.18
CA ASN A 58 2.88 8.05 11.36
C ASN A 58 1.57 7.69 12.07
N THR A 59 0.92 6.60 11.67
CA THR A 59 -0.26 6.06 12.36
C THR A 59 0.08 5.67 13.80
N ARG A 60 1.22 5.00 14.02
CA ARG A 60 1.69 4.67 15.37
C ARG A 60 1.80 5.93 16.22
N GLN A 61 2.51 6.95 15.74
CA GLN A 61 2.73 8.20 16.48
C GLN A 61 1.43 8.94 16.78
N LYS A 62 0.52 9.03 15.82
CA LYS A 62 -0.74 9.77 15.97
C LYS A 62 -1.75 9.08 16.89
N LEU A 63 -1.81 7.73 16.89
CA LEU A 63 -2.76 6.96 17.69
C LEU A 63 -2.23 6.54 19.06
N PHE A 64 -0.93 6.27 19.18
CA PHE A 64 -0.33 5.71 20.40
C PHE A 64 0.78 6.58 21.01
N GLY A 65 1.24 7.62 20.28
CA GLY A 65 2.33 8.49 20.75
C GLY A 65 3.63 7.71 21.00
N SER A 66 4.17 7.84 22.21
CA SER A 66 5.36 7.10 22.66
C SER A 66 5.04 5.71 23.23
N GLY A 67 3.75 5.34 23.30
CA GLY A 67 3.30 4.05 23.82
C GLY A 67 3.61 2.87 22.91
N ASN A 68 3.48 1.67 23.45
CA ASN A 68 3.56 0.46 22.64
C ASN A 68 2.31 0.32 21.78
N ALA A 69 2.49 0.11 20.48
CA ALA A 69 1.38 -0.12 19.56
C ALA A 69 1.11 -1.62 19.33
N LEU A 70 2.14 -2.48 19.45
CA LEU A 70 1.99 -3.91 19.21
C LEU A 70 1.03 -4.55 20.24
N GLY A 71 0.07 -5.32 19.74
CA GLY A 71 -0.95 -5.97 20.53
C GLY A 71 -2.16 -5.11 20.85
N GLU A 72 -2.07 -3.79 20.66
CA GLU A 72 -3.19 -2.86 20.85
C GLU A 72 -4.25 -3.00 19.77
N VAL A 73 -5.47 -2.57 20.06
CA VAL A 73 -6.62 -2.67 19.17
C VAL A 73 -6.98 -1.30 18.61
N ILE A 74 -7.10 -1.21 17.30
CA ILE A 74 -7.64 -0.04 16.59
C ILE A 74 -9.05 -0.40 16.10
N LEU A 75 -10.02 0.48 16.32
CA LEU A 75 -11.32 0.38 15.66
C LEU A 75 -11.23 1.07 14.28
N VAL A 76 -11.33 0.28 13.24
CA VAL A 76 -11.40 0.76 11.85
C VAL A 76 -12.86 0.82 11.45
N ASN A 77 -13.44 2.02 11.45
CA ASN A 77 -14.89 2.23 11.55
C ASN A 77 -15.43 1.51 12.80
N ASN A 78 -16.11 0.39 12.64
CA ASN A 78 -16.61 -0.45 13.75
C ASN A 78 -15.89 -1.81 13.83
N LEU A 79 -14.86 -2.04 13.00
CA LEU A 79 -14.12 -3.30 12.99
C LEU A 79 -12.91 -3.21 13.92
N PRO A 80 -12.86 -3.99 15.01
CA PRO A 80 -11.67 -4.07 15.84
C PRO A 80 -10.57 -4.85 15.12
N VAL A 81 -9.37 -4.28 15.03
CA VAL A 81 -8.20 -4.93 14.46
C VAL A 81 -7.01 -4.78 15.40
N ARG A 82 -6.26 -5.86 15.60
CA ARG A 82 -5.08 -5.89 16.47
C ARG A 82 -3.82 -5.53 15.72
N VAL A 83 -3.03 -4.62 16.24
CA VAL A 83 -1.73 -4.25 15.69
C VAL A 83 -0.75 -5.39 15.89
N ILE A 84 -0.22 -5.93 14.79
CA ILE A 84 0.77 -7.02 14.79
C ILE A 84 2.14 -6.58 14.26
N GLY A 85 2.23 -5.43 13.61
CA GLY A 85 3.47 -4.91 13.08
C GLY A 85 3.41 -3.41 12.78
N VAL A 86 4.59 -2.80 12.75
CA VAL A 86 4.81 -1.41 12.35
C VAL A 86 5.85 -1.40 11.25
N THR A 87 5.57 -0.70 10.14
CA THR A 87 6.54 -0.59 9.03
C THR A 87 7.70 0.35 9.38
N GLU A 88 8.82 0.20 8.65
CA GLU A 88 9.83 1.26 8.60
C GLU A 88 9.25 2.50 7.90
N GLU A 89 9.86 3.65 8.17
CA GLU A 89 9.49 4.89 7.49
C GLU A 89 9.76 4.78 5.99
N GLN A 90 8.72 5.03 5.20
CA GLN A 90 8.82 5.04 3.74
C GLN A 90 9.27 6.44 3.29
N LYS A 91 10.47 6.55 2.76
CA LYS A 91 10.94 7.80 2.13
C LYS A 91 10.12 8.05 0.88
N SER A 92 9.26 9.05 0.90
CA SER A 92 8.54 9.51 -0.27
C SER A 92 9.40 10.51 -1.04
N VAL A 93 9.41 10.41 -2.36
CA VAL A 93 10.06 11.38 -3.26
C VAL A 93 9.40 12.77 -3.14
N PHE A 94 8.15 12.81 -2.68
CA PHE A 94 7.35 14.04 -2.53
C PHE A 94 7.22 14.53 -1.09
N GLY A 95 8.11 14.12 -0.19
CA GLY A 95 8.07 14.49 1.23
C GLY A 95 7.27 13.52 2.10
N ASN A 96 7.25 13.77 3.40
CA ASN A 96 6.51 12.94 4.35
C ASN A 96 5.01 13.17 4.19
N SER A 97 4.29 12.13 3.85
CA SER A 97 2.82 12.16 3.84
C SER A 97 2.31 12.11 5.29
N GLU A 98 1.46 13.05 5.67
CA GLU A 98 0.74 12.99 6.96
C GLU A 98 -0.39 11.95 6.96
N THR A 99 -0.59 11.26 5.85
CA THR A 99 -1.63 10.24 5.70
C THR A 99 -1.33 9.06 6.61
N LEU A 100 -2.32 8.66 7.37
CA LEU A 100 -2.27 7.45 8.20
C LEU A 100 -2.53 6.23 7.33
N ASN A 101 -1.63 5.27 7.32
CA ASN A 101 -1.74 4.07 6.49
C ASN A 101 -1.82 2.81 7.34
N LEU A 102 -2.77 1.96 7.00
CA LEU A 102 -3.01 0.67 7.63
C LEU A 102 -3.13 -0.40 6.57
N TRP A 103 -2.58 -1.57 6.85
CA TRP A 103 -2.67 -2.76 6.01
C TRP A 103 -3.33 -3.89 6.78
N ILE A 104 -4.42 -4.42 6.24
CA ILE A 104 -5.15 -5.58 6.78
C ILE A 104 -5.23 -6.67 5.70
N PRO A 105 -5.52 -7.94 6.05
CA PRO A 105 -5.79 -8.95 5.03
C PRO A 105 -6.90 -8.51 4.09
N TYR A 106 -6.70 -8.68 2.77
CA TYR A 106 -7.69 -8.22 1.78
C TYR A 106 -9.06 -8.91 1.96
N THR A 107 -9.06 -10.14 2.43
CA THR A 107 -10.29 -10.89 2.74
C THR A 107 -11.06 -10.24 3.90
N THR A 108 -10.36 -9.80 4.93
CA THR A 108 -10.93 -9.04 6.06
C THR A 108 -11.48 -7.70 5.58
N ALA A 109 -10.71 -6.98 4.74
CA ALA A 109 -11.15 -5.71 4.17
C ALA A 109 -12.42 -5.88 3.34
N MET A 110 -12.47 -6.88 2.47
CA MET A 110 -13.61 -7.14 1.59
C MET A 110 -14.83 -7.62 2.37
N GLY A 111 -14.66 -8.66 3.19
CA GLY A 111 -15.78 -9.34 3.83
C GLY A 111 -16.31 -8.63 5.08
N ARG A 112 -15.45 -7.95 5.87
CA ARG A 112 -15.83 -7.36 7.16
C ARG A 112 -15.94 -5.84 7.15
N LEU A 113 -15.15 -5.16 6.31
CA LEU A 113 -15.12 -3.69 6.27
C LEU A 113 -15.94 -3.11 5.12
N LEU A 114 -15.83 -3.69 3.92
CA LEU A 114 -16.41 -3.14 2.69
C LEU A 114 -17.68 -3.83 2.24
N GLY A 115 -17.91 -5.10 2.63
CA GLY A 115 -19.05 -5.89 2.20
C GLY A 115 -19.09 -6.11 0.68
N ARG A 116 -17.93 -6.31 0.04
CA ARG A 116 -17.82 -6.55 -1.41
C ARG A 116 -16.86 -7.69 -1.71
N ASP A 117 -16.97 -8.26 -2.91
CA ASP A 117 -16.25 -9.45 -3.37
C ASP A 117 -15.28 -9.19 -4.54
N TYR A 118 -15.04 -7.93 -4.91
CA TYR A 118 -14.15 -7.57 -5.99
C TYR A 118 -12.92 -6.78 -5.52
N LEU A 119 -11.81 -6.93 -6.26
CA LEU A 119 -10.54 -6.25 -6.01
C LEU A 119 -10.47 -4.92 -6.76
N ASN A 120 -9.78 -3.94 -6.20
CA ASN A 120 -9.44 -2.69 -6.90
C ASN A 120 -8.16 -2.83 -7.72
N SER A 121 -7.23 -3.65 -7.26
CA SER A 121 -5.91 -3.75 -7.88
C SER A 121 -5.27 -5.11 -7.66
N ILE A 122 -4.37 -5.45 -8.57
CA ILE A 122 -3.46 -6.59 -8.44
C ILE A 122 -2.05 -6.04 -8.65
N THR A 123 -1.19 -6.17 -7.65
CA THR A 123 0.22 -5.81 -7.76
C THR A 123 1.03 -7.06 -8.09
N VAL A 124 1.84 -6.97 -9.13
CA VAL A 124 2.70 -8.05 -9.60
C VAL A 124 4.15 -7.59 -9.53
N ARG A 125 5.02 -8.40 -8.94
CA ARG A 125 6.47 -8.23 -9.02
C ARG A 125 7.00 -9.09 -10.16
N ILE A 126 7.79 -8.48 -11.03
CA ILE A 126 8.41 -9.12 -12.17
C ILE A 126 9.84 -9.50 -11.79
N SER A 127 10.33 -10.64 -12.30
CA SER A 127 11.74 -11.04 -12.15
C SER A 127 12.65 -10.05 -12.85
N ASP A 128 13.79 -9.76 -12.25
CA ASP A 128 14.81 -8.84 -12.81
C ASP A 128 15.37 -9.31 -14.17
N SER A 129 15.16 -10.59 -14.53
CA SER A 129 15.56 -11.18 -15.82
C SER A 129 14.57 -10.91 -16.95
N VAL A 130 13.41 -10.32 -16.67
CA VAL A 130 12.34 -10.07 -17.65
C VAL A 130 12.13 -8.58 -17.81
N SER A 131 12.06 -8.13 -19.07
CA SER A 131 11.73 -6.74 -19.38
C SER A 131 10.31 -6.41 -18.89
N THR A 132 10.18 -5.29 -18.16
CA THR A 132 8.89 -4.82 -17.63
C THR A 132 7.88 -4.60 -18.75
N GLN A 133 8.32 -4.17 -19.91
CA GLN A 133 7.47 -3.95 -21.09
C GLN A 133 6.94 -5.26 -21.68
N ALA A 134 7.78 -6.31 -21.74
CA ALA A 134 7.36 -7.63 -22.21
C ALA A 134 6.34 -8.25 -21.23
N ALA A 135 6.57 -8.11 -19.93
CA ALA A 135 5.66 -8.58 -18.90
C ALA A 135 4.33 -7.81 -18.92
N GLU A 136 4.35 -6.50 -19.13
CA GLU A 136 3.15 -5.67 -19.28
C GLU A 136 2.30 -6.15 -20.48
N THR A 137 2.93 -6.36 -21.64
CA THR A 137 2.25 -6.85 -22.83
C THR A 137 1.60 -8.22 -22.60
N ALA A 138 2.31 -9.15 -21.97
CA ALA A 138 1.81 -10.47 -21.64
C ALA A 138 0.64 -10.41 -20.65
N LEU A 139 0.73 -9.53 -19.64
CA LEU A 139 -0.31 -9.32 -18.63
C LEU A 139 -1.59 -8.73 -19.26
N VAL A 140 -1.46 -7.72 -20.11
CA VAL A 140 -2.56 -7.11 -20.85
C VAL A 140 -3.27 -8.17 -21.70
N LYS A 141 -2.51 -8.99 -22.43
CA LYS A 141 -3.07 -10.08 -23.23
C LYS A 141 -3.84 -11.09 -22.39
N LEU A 142 -3.25 -11.54 -21.28
CA LEU A 142 -3.87 -12.50 -20.37
C LEU A 142 -5.18 -11.97 -19.78
N MET A 143 -5.15 -10.74 -19.28
CA MET A 143 -6.32 -10.11 -18.64
C MET A 143 -7.43 -9.85 -19.67
N THR A 144 -7.09 -9.35 -20.86
CA THR A 144 -8.06 -9.15 -21.95
C THR A 144 -8.71 -10.47 -22.38
N GLN A 145 -7.93 -11.56 -22.46
CA GLN A 145 -8.49 -12.88 -22.75
C GLN A 145 -9.47 -13.37 -21.68
N ARG A 146 -9.17 -13.08 -20.39
CA ARG A 146 -10.03 -13.51 -19.28
C ARG A 146 -11.29 -12.67 -19.12
N HIS A 147 -11.18 -11.37 -19.34
CA HIS A 147 -12.32 -10.43 -19.21
C HIS A 147 -13.15 -10.30 -20.47
N GLY A 148 -12.61 -10.73 -21.63
CA GLY A 148 -13.25 -10.53 -22.94
C GLY A 148 -13.15 -9.10 -23.49
N THR A 149 -12.74 -8.15 -22.65
CA THR A 149 -12.56 -6.73 -22.99
C THR A 149 -11.43 -6.13 -22.16
N ARG A 150 -10.91 -4.96 -22.59
CA ARG A 150 -9.90 -4.21 -21.86
C ARG A 150 -10.57 -3.19 -20.93
N ASP A 151 -10.98 -3.63 -19.77
CA ASP A 151 -11.67 -2.86 -18.73
C ASP A 151 -10.75 -2.52 -17.52
N PHE A 152 -9.44 -2.55 -17.72
CA PHE A 152 -8.43 -2.37 -16.69
C PHE A 152 -7.30 -1.46 -17.17
N PHE A 153 -6.59 -0.86 -16.20
CA PHE A 153 -5.37 -0.09 -16.42
C PHE A 153 -4.16 -0.86 -15.90
N VAL A 154 -3.05 -0.75 -16.62
CA VAL A 154 -1.75 -1.26 -16.17
C VAL A 154 -0.85 -0.07 -15.86
N MET A 155 -0.26 -0.05 -14.66
CA MET A 155 0.71 0.93 -14.24
C MET A 155 2.08 0.25 -14.11
N ASN A 156 3.04 0.71 -14.89
CA ASN A 156 4.40 0.24 -14.84
C ASN A 156 5.24 1.20 -14.00
N SER A 157 5.79 0.72 -12.87
CA SER A 157 6.58 1.54 -11.96
C SER A 157 7.87 2.09 -12.60
N ASP A 158 8.47 1.35 -13.56
CA ASP A 158 9.66 1.80 -14.26
C ASP A 158 9.36 2.98 -15.19
N SER A 159 8.22 2.96 -15.87
CA SER A 159 7.78 4.09 -16.70
C SER A 159 7.57 5.37 -15.88
N ILE A 160 7.00 5.23 -14.70
CA ILE A 160 6.81 6.35 -13.77
C ILE A 160 8.17 6.90 -13.33
N ARG A 161 9.10 6.02 -12.94
CA ARG A 161 10.45 6.42 -12.53
C ARG A 161 11.21 7.15 -13.65
N GLN A 162 11.17 6.62 -14.88
CA GLN A 162 11.77 7.26 -16.05
C GLN A 162 11.19 8.65 -16.32
N THR A 163 9.87 8.82 -16.17
CA THR A 163 9.22 10.12 -16.35
C THR A 163 9.69 11.11 -15.29
N VAL A 164 9.79 10.70 -14.03
CA VAL A 164 10.29 11.53 -12.92
C VAL A 164 11.76 11.91 -13.13
N GLU A 165 12.62 10.97 -13.51
CA GLU A 165 14.03 11.22 -13.80
C GLU A 165 14.21 12.20 -14.97
N SER A 166 13.45 12.05 -16.05
CA SER A 166 13.47 12.97 -17.22
C SER A 166 13.00 14.36 -16.85
N THR A 167 11.94 14.48 -16.05
CA THR A 167 11.42 15.77 -15.57
C THR A 167 12.45 16.47 -14.67
N THR A 168 13.09 15.74 -13.76
CA THR A 168 14.13 16.26 -12.89
C THR A 168 15.34 16.75 -13.68
N ALA A 169 15.78 16.01 -14.68
CA ALA A 169 16.88 16.41 -15.57
C ALA A 169 16.55 17.69 -16.34
N THR A 170 15.34 17.80 -16.85
CA THR A 170 14.86 19.02 -17.55
C THR A 170 14.81 20.23 -16.63
N MET A 171 14.31 20.06 -15.41
CA MET A 171 14.28 21.13 -14.39
C MET A 171 15.68 21.58 -14.01
N THR A 172 16.62 20.65 -13.84
CA THR A 172 18.04 20.96 -13.54
C THR A 172 18.67 21.75 -14.66
N LEU A 173 18.42 21.39 -15.92
CA LEU A 173 18.89 22.13 -17.09
C LEU A 173 18.33 23.56 -17.14
N LEU A 174 17.03 23.75 -16.87
CA LEU A 174 16.41 25.07 -16.83
C LEU A 174 17.01 25.96 -15.73
N VAL A 175 17.18 25.41 -14.53
CA VAL A 175 17.79 26.14 -13.41
C VAL A 175 19.25 26.51 -13.72
N SER A 176 20.01 25.60 -14.33
CA SER A 176 21.40 25.85 -14.74
C SER A 176 21.50 26.95 -15.82
N MET A 177 20.56 27.00 -16.78
CA MET A 177 20.49 28.09 -17.76
C MET A 177 20.20 29.44 -17.13
N ILE A 178 19.32 29.51 -16.14
CA ILE A 178 18.99 30.75 -15.44
C ILE A 178 20.19 31.24 -14.60
N ALA A 179 20.99 30.32 -14.04
CA ALA A 179 22.13 30.67 -13.21
C ALA A 179 23.34 31.20 -14.02
N VAL A 180 23.36 31.06 -15.33
CA VAL A 180 24.46 31.52 -16.22
C VAL A 180 24.17 32.90 -16.82
N ILE A 181 22.95 33.44 -16.62
CA ILE A 181 22.57 34.81 -17.03
C ILE A 181 22.77 35.76 -15.85
#